data_6ff6dc45be45f2c2d242be37cb91e5b5
#
_entry.id   6ff6dc45be45f2c2d242be37cb91e5b5
#
_cell.length_a   1.000
_cell.length_b   1.000
_cell.length_c   1.000
_cell.angle_alpha   90.00
_cell.angle_beta   90.00
_cell.angle_gamma   90.00
#
_symmetry.space_group_name_H-M   'P 1'
#
loop_
_entity.id
_entity.type
_entity.pdbx_description
1 polymer ?
#
loop_
_entity_poly.entity_id
_entity_poly.type
_entity_poly.pdbx_seq_one_letter_code
_entity_poly.pdbx_strand_id
1 'polypeptide(L)'
;MPTLNTTVATDSAGLTPGRLVVRYWLDALWRATAAADTLRERAANMSAHEAEGMPPLLHFESEPVADGRELDPPSNYRLLRVTRCGTDALEKHVRKGAAPVIVVDPRAGHGPGIGGFKRDSEVGMALLEGHPVYFVVFDPEPVEGQTMGAVVQTLAAFIDIVAGRHRGKAPIVYGNCQGG
;
A
#
# COMPACT_ATOMS: atom_id res chain seq x y z
N MET A 1 -2.61 -18.90 9.97
CA MET A 1 -3.69 -18.14 10.63
C MET A 1 -4.88 -19.06 10.79
N PRO A 2 -5.37 -19.35 12.00
CA PRO A 2 -6.57 -20.16 12.17
C PRO A 2 -7.79 -19.31 11.83
N THR A 3 -8.57 -19.76 10.89
CA THR A 3 -9.88 -19.23 10.54
C THR A 3 -10.84 -19.48 11.69
N LEU A 4 -11.15 -18.43 12.44
CA LEU A 4 -12.22 -18.44 13.41
C LEU A 4 -13.57 -18.44 12.67
N ASN A 5 -14.01 -19.63 12.30
CA ASN A 5 -15.37 -19.86 11.84
C ASN A 5 -16.27 -20.00 13.08
N THR A 6 -16.63 -18.88 13.70
CA THR A 6 -17.57 -18.87 14.81
C THR A 6 -18.98 -18.80 14.25
N THR A 7 -19.51 -19.95 13.89
CA THR A 7 -20.96 -20.11 13.71
C THR A 7 -21.58 -19.93 15.08
N VAL A 8 -22.05 -18.74 15.41
CA VAL A 8 -22.91 -18.50 16.55
C VAL A 8 -24.25 -19.14 16.22
N ALA A 9 -24.43 -20.39 16.63
CA ALA A 9 -25.73 -21.02 16.62
C ALA A 9 -26.64 -20.21 17.55
N THR A 10 -27.65 -19.56 16.97
CA THR A 10 -28.72 -18.87 17.69
C THR A 10 -29.66 -19.92 18.30
N ASP A 11 -29.22 -20.57 19.37
CA ASP A 11 -30.13 -21.40 20.21
C ASP A 11 -30.81 -20.47 21.23
N SER A 12 -31.81 -19.72 20.75
CA SER A 12 -32.64 -18.84 21.58
C SER A 12 -33.86 -19.54 22.22
N ALA A 13 -34.02 -20.80 21.92
CA ALA A 13 -35.14 -21.60 22.46
C ALA A 13 -34.85 -22.04 23.92
N GLY A 14 -35.41 -21.30 24.90
CA GLY A 14 -35.43 -21.70 26.31
C GLY A 14 -34.71 -20.81 27.32
N LEU A 15 -34.23 -19.64 26.92
CA LEU A 15 -33.59 -18.68 27.84
C LEU A 15 -34.65 -17.74 28.48
N THR A 16 -34.68 -17.65 29.82
CA THR A 16 -35.48 -16.66 30.51
C THR A 16 -34.99 -15.23 30.16
N PRO A 17 -35.87 -14.20 30.17
CA PRO A 17 -35.49 -12.84 29.86
C PRO A 17 -34.24 -12.31 30.61
N GLY A 18 -34.11 -12.68 31.89
CA GLY A 18 -32.95 -12.33 32.69
C GLY A 18 -31.63 -12.93 32.20
N ARG A 19 -31.66 -14.18 31.71
CA ARG A 19 -30.47 -14.83 31.14
C ARG A 19 -30.07 -14.22 29.80
N LEU A 20 -31.01 -13.72 29.01
CA LEU A 20 -30.73 -13.00 27.75
C LEU A 20 -30.06 -11.67 28.04
N VAL A 21 -30.51 -10.93 29.03
CA VAL A 21 -29.88 -9.67 29.42
C VAL A 21 -28.44 -9.86 29.91
N VAL A 22 -28.22 -10.87 30.79
CA VAL A 22 -26.87 -11.18 31.28
C VAL A 22 -25.95 -11.58 30.11
N ARG A 23 -26.41 -12.43 29.20
CA ARG A 23 -25.65 -12.86 28.02
C ARG A 23 -25.32 -11.67 27.11
N TYR A 24 -26.25 -10.76 26.89
CA TYR A 24 -26.01 -9.54 26.11
C TYR A 24 -24.91 -8.69 26.72
N TRP A 25 -24.97 -8.46 28.04
CA TRP A 25 -23.95 -7.63 28.72
C TRP A 25 -22.58 -8.30 28.75
N LEU A 26 -22.51 -9.61 28.92
CA LEU A 26 -21.24 -10.33 28.83
C LEU A 26 -20.65 -10.27 27.43
N ASP A 27 -21.48 -10.45 26.40
CA ASP A 27 -21.05 -10.32 25.00
C ASP A 27 -20.61 -8.88 24.68
N ALA A 28 -21.36 -7.87 25.14
CA ALA A 28 -21.00 -6.47 24.97
C ALA A 28 -19.66 -6.14 25.66
N LEU A 29 -19.45 -6.62 26.89
CA LEU A 29 -18.20 -6.42 27.61
C LEU A 29 -17.03 -7.11 26.89
N TRP A 30 -17.21 -8.34 26.41
CA TRP A 30 -16.18 -9.06 25.66
C TRP A 30 -15.81 -8.32 24.36
N ARG A 31 -16.79 -7.82 23.62
CA ARG A 31 -16.56 -7.01 22.43
C ARG A 31 -15.84 -5.71 22.74
N ALA A 32 -16.20 -5.07 23.84
CA ALA A 32 -15.54 -3.83 24.26
C ALA A 32 -14.06 -4.05 24.61
N THR A 33 -13.75 -5.16 25.32
CA THR A 33 -12.34 -5.50 25.62
C THR A 33 -11.57 -5.86 24.36
N ALA A 34 -12.14 -6.65 23.46
CA ALA A 34 -11.52 -6.98 22.18
C ALA A 34 -11.26 -5.74 21.32
N ALA A 35 -12.21 -4.80 21.29
CA ALA A 35 -12.03 -3.53 20.60
C ALA A 35 -10.91 -2.68 21.22
N ALA A 36 -10.84 -2.63 22.55
CA ALA A 36 -9.79 -1.91 23.27
C ALA A 36 -8.40 -2.50 22.99
N ASP A 37 -8.28 -3.83 22.96
CA ASP A 37 -7.03 -4.50 22.62
C ASP A 37 -6.61 -4.24 21.18
N THR A 38 -7.55 -4.28 20.23
CA THR A 38 -7.30 -3.91 18.83
C THR A 38 -6.83 -2.46 18.69
N LEU A 39 -7.43 -1.52 19.42
CA LEU A 39 -7.02 -0.11 19.41
C LEU A 39 -5.63 0.07 20.00
N ARG A 40 -5.30 -0.66 21.07
CA ARG A 40 -3.96 -0.64 21.68
C ARG A 40 -2.91 -1.17 20.72
N GLU A 41 -3.19 -2.29 20.05
CA GLU A 41 -2.29 -2.87 19.06
C GLU A 41 -2.07 -1.92 17.88
N ARG A 42 -3.13 -1.30 17.37
CA ARG A 42 -3.01 -0.29 16.31
C ARG A 42 -2.17 0.91 16.72
N ALA A 43 -2.36 1.41 17.94
CA ALA A 43 -1.57 2.52 18.46
C ALA A 43 -0.08 2.13 18.59
N ALA A 44 0.22 0.94 19.09
CA ALA A 44 1.59 0.45 19.19
C ALA A 44 2.25 0.29 17.81
N ASN A 45 1.52 -0.29 16.83
CA ASN A 45 2.01 -0.44 15.47
C ASN A 45 2.25 0.91 14.80
N MET A 46 1.36 1.89 15.01
CA MET A 46 1.54 3.24 14.47
C MET A 46 2.76 3.93 15.07
N SER A 47 2.93 3.87 16.40
CA SER A 47 4.10 4.45 17.07
C SER A 47 5.41 3.81 16.62
N ALA A 48 5.43 2.50 16.39
CA ALA A 48 6.60 1.81 15.86
C ALA A 48 6.90 2.27 14.43
N HIS A 49 5.88 2.37 13.59
CA HIS A 49 6.01 2.82 12.20
C HIS A 49 6.51 4.28 12.10
N GLU A 50 6.00 5.16 12.97
CA GLU A 50 6.48 6.55 13.08
C GLU A 50 7.95 6.61 13.52
N ALA A 51 8.35 5.78 14.51
CA ALA A 51 9.73 5.71 14.96
C ALA A 51 10.71 5.23 13.88
N GLU A 52 10.24 4.43 12.92
CA GLU A 52 10.99 3.99 11.74
C GLU A 52 11.03 5.02 10.60
N GLY A 53 10.42 6.18 10.77
CA GLY A 53 10.36 7.24 9.75
C GLY A 53 9.30 6.99 8.68
N MET A 54 8.25 6.24 9.01
CA MET A 54 7.11 5.94 8.14
C MET A 54 7.50 5.35 6.77
N PRO A 55 8.27 4.25 6.74
CA PRO A 55 8.65 3.63 5.48
C PRO A 55 7.40 3.16 4.71
N PRO A 56 7.46 3.06 3.37
CA PRO A 56 6.36 2.51 2.58
C PRO A 56 6.06 1.06 3.01
N LEU A 57 4.81 0.76 3.35
CA LEU A 57 4.37 -0.60 3.67
C LEU A 57 4.08 -1.36 2.37
N LEU A 58 5.13 -1.86 1.74
CA LEU A 58 5.03 -2.64 0.52
C LEU A 58 5.08 -4.14 0.84
N HIS A 59 4.20 -4.89 0.19
CA HIS A 59 4.26 -6.36 0.20
C HIS A 59 5.43 -6.90 -0.63
N PHE A 60 5.95 -6.07 -1.54
CA PHE A 60 6.97 -6.40 -2.52
C PHE A 60 8.31 -5.77 -2.10
N GLU A 61 9.41 -6.46 -2.37
CA GLU A 61 10.72 -5.84 -2.30
C GLU A 61 10.89 -4.86 -3.48
N SER A 62 11.57 -3.77 -3.23
CA SER A 62 11.80 -2.74 -4.23
C SER A 62 13.18 -2.13 -4.08
N GLU A 63 13.66 -1.52 -5.17
CA GLU A 63 14.88 -0.73 -5.19
C GLU A 63 14.57 0.71 -5.61
N PRO A 64 15.27 1.71 -5.06
CA PRO A 64 15.11 3.10 -5.50
C PRO A 64 15.66 3.28 -6.92
N VAL A 65 14.94 4.04 -7.73
CA VAL A 65 15.30 4.36 -9.12
C VAL A 65 15.59 5.84 -9.30
N ALA A 66 14.76 6.69 -8.69
CA ALA A 66 14.91 8.14 -8.74
C ALA A 66 14.27 8.77 -7.48
N ASP A 67 14.83 9.89 -7.06
CA ASP A 67 14.30 10.72 -5.98
C ASP A 67 13.91 12.08 -6.55
N GLY A 68 12.66 12.49 -6.32
CA GLY A 68 12.14 13.78 -6.76
C GLY A 68 12.81 14.97 -6.07
N ARG A 69 13.47 14.75 -4.93
CA ARG A 69 14.26 15.82 -4.27
C ARG A 69 15.49 16.24 -5.07
N GLU A 70 15.97 15.36 -5.96
CA GLU A 70 17.11 15.63 -6.84
C GLU A 70 16.71 16.27 -8.16
N LEU A 71 15.40 16.49 -8.38
CA LEU A 71 14.87 17.13 -9.58
C LEU A 71 14.67 18.65 -9.39
N ASP A 72 14.51 19.36 -10.49
CA ASP A 72 14.18 20.79 -10.49
C ASP A 72 12.87 21.00 -11.27
N PRO A 73 11.80 21.46 -10.63
CA PRO A 73 11.65 21.72 -9.19
C PRO A 73 11.59 20.43 -8.34
N PRO A 74 12.07 20.51 -7.08
CA PRO A 74 12.11 19.32 -6.21
C PRO A 74 10.74 18.92 -5.69
N SER A 75 10.58 17.63 -5.40
CA SER A 75 9.39 17.09 -4.76
C SER A 75 9.73 15.94 -3.80
N ASN A 76 8.78 15.60 -2.91
CA ASN A 76 8.92 14.48 -1.96
C ASN A 76 8.50 13.12 -2.55
N TYR A 77 8.43 13.01 -3.87
CA TYR A 77 8.07 11.76 -4.54
C TYR A 77 9.32 10.95 -4.89
N ARG A 78 9.21 9.64 -4.81
CA ARG A 78 10.28 8.69 -5.16
C ARG A 78 9.74 7.63 -6.10
N LEU A 79 10.57 7.22 -7.04
CA LEU A 79 10.30 6.14 -7.96
C LEU A 79 11.02 4.87 -7.49
N LEU A 80 10.28 3.82 -7.24
CA LEU A 80 10.79 2.52 -6.84
C LEU A 80 10.58 1.51 -7.97
N ARG A 81 11.51 0.59 -8.17
CA ARG A 81 11.33 -0.58 -9.02
C ARG A 81 11.01 -1.79 -8.15
N VAL A 82 9.93 -2.48 -8.44
CA VAL A 82 9.58 -3.72 -7.74
C VAL A 82 10.48 -4.85 -8.23
N THR A 83 11.17 -5.52 -7.30
CA THR A 83 12.18 -6.55 -7.59
C THR A 83 11.75 -7.94 -7.18
N ARG A 84 10.92 -8.06 -6.14
CA ARG A 84 10.52 -9.34 -5.58
C ARG A 84 9.12 -9.34 -4.99
N CYS A 85 8.47 -10.51 -5.08
CA CYS A 85 7.23 -10.81 -4.37
C CYS A 85 7.45 -12.07 -3.52
N GLY A 86 7.68 -11.90 -2.22
CA GLY A 86 8.01 -13.00 -1.32
C GLY A 86 9.32 -13.68 -1.72
N THR A 87 9.30 -15.00 -1.93
CA THR A 87 10.48 -15.78 -2.36
C THR A 87 10.76 -15.72 -3.87
N ASP A 88 9.82 -15.20 -4.66
CA ASP A 88 9.91 -15.21 -6.11
C ASP A 88 10.63 -13.97 -6.66
N ALA A 89 11.76 -14.18 -7.30
CA ALA A 89 12.43 -13.14 -8.07
C ALA A 89 11.62 -12.83 -9.34
N LEU A 90 11.07 -11.62 -9.42
CA LEU A 90 10.14 -11.22 -10.50
C LEU A 90 10.80 -11.12 -11.87
N GLU A 91 12.11 -10.95 -11.95
CA GLU A 91 12.83 -10.90 -13.22
C GLU A 91 12.61 -12.15 -14.11
N LYS A 92 12.29 -13.29 -13.49
CA LYS A 92 12.00 -14.54 -14.21
C LYS A 92 10.58 -14.59 -14.79
N HIS A 93 9.68 -13.74 -14.32
CA HIS A 93 8.28 -13.70 -14.73
C HIS A 93 7.97 -12.58 -15.71
N VAL A 94 8.88 -11.61 -15.88
CA VAL A 94 8.68 -10.51 -16.81
C VAL A 94 8.70 -11.02 -18.25
N ARG A 95 7.61 -10.82 -18.98
CA ARG A 95 7.48 -11.18 -20.38
C ARG A 95 8.38 -10.29 -21.24
N LYS A 96 9.13 -10.91 -22.15
CA LYS A 96 9.99 -10.18 -23.09
C LYS A 96 9.16 -9.19 -23.92
N GLY A 97 9.51 -7.92 -23.82
CA GLY A 97 8.83 -6.86 -24.54
C GLY A 97 7.51 -6.39 -23.92
N ALA A 98 7.15 -6.81 -22.71
CA ALA A 98 6.04 -6.20 -21.99
C ALA A 98 6.29 -4.72 -21.73
N ALA A 99 5.23 -3.90 -21.78
CA ALA A 99 5.34 -2.49 -21.43
C ALA A 99 5.59 -2.36 -19.91
N PRO A 100 6.44 -1.45 -19.46
CA PRO A 100 6.53 -1.17 -18.02
C PRO A 100 5.24 -0.54 -17.52
N VAL A 101 4.90 -0.82 -16.26
CA VAL A 101 3.75 -0.23 -15.59
C VAL A 101 4.26 0.64 -14.45
N ILE A 102 3.76 1.85 -14.34
CA ILE A 102 4.00 2.76 -13.23
C ILE A 102 2.70 2.88 -12.45
N VAL A 103 2.71 2.44 -11.19
CA VAL A 103 1.58 2.63 -10.27
C VAL A 103 1.89 3.84 -9.40
N VAL A 104 0.98 4.83 -9.40
CA VAL A 104 1.12 6.04 -8.60
C VAL A 104 0.30 5.90 -7.32
N ASP A 105 0.97 6.04 -6.18
CA ASP A 105 0.34 5.98 -4.86
C ASP A 105 -0.64 7.14 -4.65
N PRO A 106 -1.90 6.87 -4.28
CA PRO A 106 -2.81 7.93 -3.91
C PRO A 106 -2.40 8.59 -2.60
N ARG A 107 -2.38 9.90 -2.57
CA ARG A 107 -2.02 10.68 -1.39
C ARG A 107 -3.16 10.81 -0.37
N ALA A 108 -3.85 9.72 -0.09
CA ALA A 108 -4.99 9.65 0.81
C ALA A 108 -4.58 9.31 2.24
N GLY A 109 -3.61 10.03 2.80
CA GLY A 109 -3.06 9.77 4.13
C GLY A 109 -1.55 9.62 4.12
N HIS A 110 -0.97 9.38 5.29
CA HIS A 110 0.45 9.11 5.41
C HIS A 110 0.71 7.62 5.14
N GLY A 111 1.70 7.36 4.34
CA GLY A 111 2.23 6.02 4.22
C GLY A 111 1.80 5.27 2.97
N PRO A 112 1.65 3.97 3.11
CA PRO A 112 1.75 3.03 2.00
C PRO A 112 0.61 3.19 1.02
N GLY A 113 0.96 3.06 -0.21
CA GLY A 113 0.02 3.05 -1.29
C GLY A 113 -0.96 1.91 -1.25
N ILE A 114 -2.14 2.19 -1.74
CA ILE A 114 -3.18 1.17 -1.95
C ILE A 114 -2.67 0.09 -2.90
N GLY A 115 -1.80 0.48 -3.85
CA GLY A 115 -1.35 -0.39 -4.91
C GLY A 115 -0.34 -1.46 -4.53
N GLY A 116 0.40 -1.30 -3.43
CA GLY A 116 1.58 -2.13 -3.14
C GLY A 116 1.58 -2.92 -1.84
N PHE A 117 0.57 -2.77 -0.97
CA PHE A 117 0.62 -3.37 0.37
C PHE A 117 0.10 -4.81 0.47
N LYS A 118 -0.43 -5.38 -0.61
CA LYS A 118 -0.87 -6.78 -0.66
C LYS A 118 -0.57 -7.40 -2.03
N ARG A 119 -0.51 -8.74 -2.05
CA ARG A 119 -0.15 -9.49 -3.24
C ARG A 119 -1.12 -9.29 -4.42
N ASP A 120 -2.41 -9.21 -4.15
CA ASP A 120 -3.51 -9.03 -5.11
C ASP A 120 -3.88 -7.57 -5.34
N SER A 121 -2.90 -6.68 -5.18
CA SER A 121 -3.00 -5.25 -5.48
C SER A 121 -2.78 -4.96 -6.97
N GLU A 122 -2.92 -3.69 -7.37
CA GLU A 122 -2.62 -3.21 -8.72
C GLU A 122 -1.18 -3.54 -9.13
N VAL A 123 -0.24 -3.38 -8.19
CA VAL A 123 1.16 -3.80 -8.37
C VAL A 123 1.24 -5.31 -8.63
N GLY A 124 0.58 -6.11 -7.79
CA GLY A 124 0.59 -7.55 -7.90
C GLY A 124 -0.06 -8.06 -9.19
N MET A 125 -1.16 -7.46 -9.62
CA MET A 125 -1.82 -7.83 -10.87
C MET A 125 -0.95 -7.52 -12.09
N ALA A 126 -0.30 -6.36 -12.13
CA ALA A 126 0.64 -6.03 -13.21
C ALA A 126 1.84 -7.00 -13.26
N LEU A 127 2.33 -7.43 -12.09
CA LEU A 127 3.40 -8.43 -11.99
C LEU A 127 2.95 -9.82 -12.48
N LEU A 128 1.74 -10.25 -12.10
CA LEU A 128 1.16 -11.54 -12.56
C LEU A 128 0.99 -11.57 -14.07
N GLU A 129 0.66 -10.43 -14.68
CA GLU A 129 0.58 -10.28 -16.14
C GLU A 129 1.95 -10.16 -16.82
N GLY A 130 3.04 -10.24 -16.06
CA GLY A 130 4.40 -10.24 -16.56
C GLY A 130 4.93 -8.88 -17.00
N HIS A 131 4.42 -7.81 -16.46
CA HIS A 131 4.95 -6.46 -16.67
C HIS A 131 6.11 -6.15 -15.71
N PRO A 132 7.15 -5.41 -16.14
CA PRO A 132 8.05 -4.74 -15.21
C PRO A 132 7.25 -3.65 -14.48
N VAL A 133 7.30 -3.62 -13.15
CA VAL A 133 6.49 -2.69 -12.36
C VAL A 133 7.35 -1.71 -11.60
N TYR A 134 6.94 -0.46 -11.67
CA TYR A 134 7.47 0.66 -10.90
C TYR A 134 6.37 1.21 -10.01
N PHE A 135 6.77 1.70 -8.84
CA PHE A 135 5.84 2.25 -7.87
C PHE A 135 6.30 3.64 -7.46
N VAL A 136 5.41 4.61 -7.57
CA VAL A 136 5.66 5.98 -7.13
C VAL A 136 5.11 6.14 -5.74
N VAL A 137 5.98 6.40 -4.78
CA VAL A 137 5.64 6.71 -3.39
C VAL A 137 5.97 8.16 -3.09
N PHE A 138 5.45 8.67 -1.99
CA PHE A 138 5.81 9.99 -1.47
C PHE A 138 6.15 9.92 0.01
N ASP A 139 7.05 10.76 0.45
CA ASP A 139 7.33 10.92 1.88
C ASP A 139 6.23 11.77 2.55
N PRO A 140 5.98 11.58 3.86
CA PRO A 140 4.93 12.30 4.58
C PRO A 140 5.07 13.82 4.47
N GLU A 141 6.29 14.32 4.63
CA GLU A 141 6.59 15.75 4.61
C GLU A 141 6.94 16.24 3.20
N PRO A 142 6.29 17.29 2.71
CA PRO A 142 6.64 17.91 1.44
C PRO A 142 8.02 18.59 1.51
N VAL A 143 8.66 18.74 0.36
CA VAL A 143 9.85 19.58 0.24
C VAL A 143 9.46 21.06 0.36
N GLU A 144 10.32 21.88 0.96
CA GLU A 144 10.08 23.32 1.06
C GLU A 144 9.81 23.93 -0.33
N GLY A 145 8.73 24.70 -0.44
CA GLY A 145 8.31 25.31 -1.71
C GLY A 145 7.69 24.37 -2.74
N GLN A 146 7.46 23.10 -2.38
CA GLN A 146 6.83 22.15 -3.28
C GLN A 146 5.42 22.60 -3.69
N THR A 147 5.15 22.53 -4.98
CA THR A 147 3.85 22.85 -5.59
C THR A 147 3.25 21.61 -6.28
N MET A 148 1.97 21.66 -6.61
CA MET A 148 1.36 20.64 -7.48
C MET A 148 2.03 20.58 -8.86
N GLY A 149 2.49 21.73 -9.37
CA GLY A 149 3.27 21.78 -10.62
C GLY A 149 4.58 20.99 -10.51
N ALA A 150 5.30 21.10 -9.39
CA ALA A 150 6.50 20.32 -9.13
C ALA A 150 6.22 18.81 -9.11
N VAL A 151 5.12 18.39 -8.47
CA VAL A 151 4.71 16.98 -8.46
C VAL A 151 4.42 16.46 -9.87
N VAL A 152 3.68 17.21 -10.68
CA VAL A 152 3.38 16.80 -12.07
C VAL A 152 4.66 16.69 -12.89
N GLN A 153 5.60 17.64 -12.75
CA GLN A 153 6.90 17.59 -13.44
C GLN A 153 7.75 16.40 -12.97
N THR A 154 7.74 16.10 -11.69
CA THR A 154 8.40 14.89 -11.16
C THR A 154 7.82 13.61 -11.77
N LEU A 155 6.49 13.49 -11.85
CA LEU A 155 5.84 12.32 -12.46
C LEU A 155 6.19 12.21 -13.94
N ALA A 156 6.24 13.32 -14.68
CA ALA A 156 6.68 13.32 -16.07
C ALA A 156 8.14 12.85 -16.21
N ALA A 157 9.04 13.35 -15.36
CA ALA A 157 10.44 12.90 -15.35
C ALA A 157 10.57 11.41 -15.02
N PHE A 158 9.76 10.88 -14.10
CA PHE A 158 9.75 9.46 -13.78
C PHE A 158 9.27 8.59 -14.97
N ILE A 159 8.28 9.07 -15.73
CA ILE A 159 7.83 8.42 -16.97
C ILE A 159 8.99 8.33 -17.98
N ASP A 160 9.71 9.43 -18.17
CA ASP A 160 10.86 9.47 -19.10
C ASP A 160 12.01 8.55 -18.64
N ILE A 161 12.32 8.52 -17.35
CA ILE A 161 13.31 7.61 -16.77
C ILE A 161 12.93 6.16 -17.02
N VAL A 162 11.68 5.80 -16.79
CA VAL A 162 11.19 4.42 -17.03
C VAL A 162 11.22 4.09 -18.52
N ALA A 163 10.76 4.99 -19.39
CA ALA A 163 10.82 4.79 -20.84
C ALA A 163 12.27 4.57 -21.31
N GLY A 164 13.22 5.37 -20.82
CA GLY A 164 14.64 5.23 -21.14
C GLY A 164 15.22 3.87 -20.73
N ARG A 165 14.85 3.36 -19.56
CA ARG A 165 15.25 2.02 -19.07
C ARG A 165 14.67 0.89 -19.92
N HIS A 166 13.59 1.14 -20.63
CA HIS A 166 12.88 0.17 -21.47
C HIS A 166 12.99 0.47 -22.98
N ARG A 167 14.12 1.00 -23.42
CA ARG A 167 14.44 1.29 -24.84
C ARG A 167 13.45 2.24 -25.52
N GLY A 168 12.98 3.23 -24.79
CA GLY A 168 12.02 4.22 -25.27
C GLY A 168 10.57 3.74 -25.30
N LYS A 169 10.29 2.56 -24.74
CA LYS A 169 8.91 2.06 -24.65
C LYS A 169 8.11 2.84 -23.62
N ALA A 170 7.02 3.44 -24.05
CA ALA A 170 6.13 4.19 -23.19
C ALA A 170 5.57 3.31 -22.06
N PRO A 171 5.66 3.73 -20.80
CA PRO A 171 5.04 3.02 -19.70
C PRO A 171 3.51 3.19 -19.70
N ILE A 172 2.82 2.19 -19.14
CA ILE A 172 1.42 2.32 -18.75
C ILE A 172 1.42 2.99 -17.38
N VAL A 173 0.75 4.14 -17.23
CA VAL A 173 0.61 4.82 -15.96
C VAL A 173 -0.75 4.49 -15.36
N TYR A 174 -0.76 3.97 -14.16
CA TYR A 174 -1.96 3.69 -13.39
C TYR A 174 -2.00 4.62 -12.17
N GLY A 175 -2.96 5.52 -12.17
CA GLY A 175 -3.27 6.39 -11.03
C GLY A 175 -4.65 6.08 -10.49
N ASN A 176 -4.79 6.00 -9.18
CA ASN A 176 -6.06 5.81 -8.51
C ASN A 176 -6.32 6.96 -7.54
N CYS A 177 -7.57 7.43 -7.47
CA CYS A 177 -7.98 8.50 -6.58
C CYS A 177 -7.11 9.76 -6.78
N GLN A 178 -6.38 10.19 -5.77
CA GLN A 178 -5.48 11.36 -5.82
C GLN A 178 -4.16 11.09 -6.58
N GLY A 179 -3.92 9.88 -7.01
CA GLY A 179 -2.77 9.52 -7.86
C GLY A 179 -3.06 9.64 -9.36
N GLY A 180 -4.31 9.96 -9.72
CA GLY A 180 -4.75 10.10 -11.11
C GLY A 180 -4.89 11.52 -11.59
#